data_8ab481f8230eedf6416adb523c4a60cb
#
_entry.id   8ab481f8230eedf6416adb523c4a60cb
#
_cell.length_a   1.000
_cell.length_b   1.000
_cell.length_c   1.000
_cell.angle_alpha   90.00
_cell.angle_beta   90.00
_cell.angle_gamma   90.00
#
_symmetry.space_group_name_H-M   'P 1'
#
loop_
_entity.id
_entity.type
_entity.pdbx_description
1 polymer ?
#
loop_
_entity_poly.entity_id
_entity_poly.type
_entity_poly.pdbx_seq_one_letter_code
_entity_poly.pdbx_strand_id
1 'polypeptide(L)' 'MTVRNYVNTLVEMLKKNPEIEHMEVVYSTDDEGNSFHKVNFTPCVMLSQGLENNYVVIESKTPKESEGDVLCI' A
#
# COMPACT_ATOMS: atom_id res chain seq x y z
N MET A 1 6.11 -3.60 6.84
CA MET A 1 4.71 -4.10 7.03
C MET A 1 4.37 -5.04 5.89
N THR A 2 3.92 -6.23 6.19
CA THR A 2 3.47 -7.18 5.17
C THR A 2 2.02 -6.88 4.76
N VAL A 3 1.61 -7.42 3.61
CA VAL A 3 0.22 -7.32 3.16
C VAL A 3 -0.72 -7.90 4.22
N ARG A 4 -0.38 -9.07 4.80
CA ARG A 4 -1.20 -9.68 5.84
C ARG A 4 -1.37 -8.78 7.06
N ASN A 5 -0.29 -8.17 7.53
CA ASN A 5 -0.35 -7.26 8.67
C ASN A 5 -1.20 -6.03 8.35
N TYR A 6 -1.09 -5.52 7.14
CA TYR A 6 -1.87 -4.36 6.71
C TYR A 6 -3.38 -4.69 6.67
N VAL A 7 -3.73 -5.82 6.07
CA VAL A 7 -5.14 -6.27 6.01
C VAL A 7 -5.70 -6.46 7.41
N ASN A 8 -4.94 -7.12 8.30
CA ASN A 8 -5.40 -7.35 9.66
C ASN A 8 -5.62 -6.04 10.43
N THR A 9 -4.73 -5.07 10.24
CA THR A 9 -4.87 -3.75 10.85
C THR A 9 -6.15 -3.07 10.39
N LEU A 10 -6.43 -3.09 9.08
CA LEU A 10 -7.64 -2.48 8.53
C LEU A 10 -8.90 -3.16 9.07
N VAL A 11 -8.90 -4.50 9.15
CA VAL A 11 -10.03 -5.25 9.70
C VAL A 11 -10.27 -4.86 11.16
N GLU A 12 -9.22 -4.77 11.97
CA GLU A 12 -9.37 -4.35 13.36
C GLU A 12 -9.92 -2.93 13.50
N MET A 13 -9.46 -2.01 12.65
CA MET A 13 -9.98 -0.64 12.64
C MET A 13 -11.46 -0.61 12.30
N LEU A 14 -11.90 -1.39 11.31
CA LEU A 14 -13.31 -1.50 10.94
C LEU A 14 -14.16 -2.10 12.05
N LYS A 15 -13.63 -3.06 12.79
CA LYS A 15 -14.34 -3.66 13.92
C LYS A 15 -14.55 -2.67 15.06
N LYS A 16 -13.53 -1.84 15.33
CA LYS A 16 -13.60 -0.84 16.41
C LYS A 16 -14.42 0.37 16.01
N ASN A 17 -14.38 0.76 14.74
CA ASN A 17 -15.10 1.92 14.24
C ASN A 17 -15.61 1.64 12.81
N PRO A 18 -16.80 1.02 12.69
CA PRO A 18 -17.35 0.69 11.36
C PRO A 18 -17.58 1.90 10.46
N GLU A 19 -17.65 3.10 11.01
CA GLU A 19 -17.88 4.33 10.23
C GLU A 19 -16.75 4.62 9.25
N ILE A 20 -15.54 4.08 9.49
CA ILE A 20 -14.42 4.31 8.58
C ILE A 20 -14.62 3.68 7.21
N GLU A 21 -15.58 2.75 7.06
CA GLU A 21 -15.83 2.12 5.75
C GLU A 21 -16.26 3.11 4.67
N HIS A 22 -16.79 4.26 5.06
CA HIS A 22 -17.24 5.31 4.14
C HIS A 22 -16.18 6.38 3.88
N MET A 23 -15.04 6.30 4.55
CA MET A 23 -13.98 7.29 4.39
C MET A 23 -13.18 7.04 3.11
N GLU A 24 -12.71 8.12 2.49
CA GLU A 24 -11.85 8.04 1.33
C GLU A 24 -10.45 7.59 1.75
N VAL A 25 -9.88 6.64 1.03
CA VAL A 25 -8.50 6.21 1.27
C VAL A 25 -7.55 7.19 0.59
N VAL A 26 -6.60 7.69 1.36
CA VAL A 26 -5.55 8.57 0.85
C VAL A 26 -4.18 7.99 1.21
N TYR A 27 -3.15 8.43 0.50
CA TYR A 27 -1.77 8.07 0.84
C TYR A 27 -0.91 9.33 0.92
N SER A 28 0.10 9.30 1.80
CA SER A 28 1.07 10.37 1.92
C SER A 28 2.12 10.25 0.81
N THR A 29 2.44 11.36 0.16
CA THR A 29 3.42 11.41 -0.92
C THR A 29 4.81 11.75 -0.44
N ASP A 30 4.98 12.09 0.84
CA ASP A 30 6.27 12.39 1.45
C ASP A 30 6.37 11.78 2.85
N ASP A 31 7.59 11.74 3.39
CA ASP A 31 7.86 11.16 4.70
C ASP A 31 7.34 12.02 5.86
N GLU A 32 7.10 13.31 5.61
CA GLU A 32 6.66 14.25 6.63
C GLU A 32 5.14 14.39 6.71
N GLY A 33 4.41 13.80 5.75
CA GLY A 33 2.97 13.87 5.73
C GLY A 33 2.42 15.24 5.37
N ASN A 34 3.12 15.99 4.52
CA ASN A 34 2.69 17.33 4.10
C ASN A 34 1.82 17.32 2.84
N SER A 35 1.79 16.22 2.12
CA SER A 35 1.04 16.10 0.87
C SER A 35 0.35 14.74 0.79
N PHE A 36 -0.91 14.75 0.39
CA PHE A 36 -1.73 13.54 0.33
C PHE A 36 -2.45 13.46 -1.00
N HIS A 37 -2.61 12.25 -1.51
CA HIS A 37 -3.36 11.98 -2.72
C HIS A 37 -4.40 10.89 -2.46
N LYS A 38 -5.49 10.91 -3.22
CA LYS A 38 -6.50 9.86 -3.16
C LYS A 38 -5.97 8.58 -3.80
N VAL A 39 -6.38 7.45 -3.26
CA VAL A 39 -6.14 6.16 -3.90
C VAL A 39 -7.21 5.97 -4.96
N ASN A 40 -6.81 5.96 -6.23
CA ASN A 40 -7.73 5.86 -7.37
C ASN A 40 -7.67 4.52 -8.10
N PHE A 41 -6.70 3.67 -7.75
CA PHE A 41 -6.46 2.43 -8.47
C PHE A 41 -6.52 1.24 -7.55
N THR A 42 -6.91 0.09 -8.11
CA THR A 42 -6.85 -1.18 -7.41
C THR A 42 -5.38 -1.52 -7.12
N PRO A 43 -5.07 -2.06 -5.94
CA PRO A 43 -3.70 -2.47 -5.64
C PRO A 43 -3.16 -3.47 -6.67
N CYS A 44 -1.88 -3.37 -6.97
CA CYS A 44 -1.23 -4.25 -7.93
C CYS A 44 0.13 -4.72 -7.43
N VAL A 45 0.49 -5.94 -7.85
CA VAL A 45 1.80 -6.52 -7.56
C VAL A 45 2.84 -5.90 -8.48
N MET A 46 4.00 -5.55 -7.93
CA MET A 46 5.12 -5.01 -8.67
C MET A 46 6.41 -5.73 -8.29
N LEU A 47 7.42 -5.61 -9.13
CA LEU A 47 8.76 -6.12 -8.87
C LEU A 47 9.68 -4.96 -8.54
N SER A 48 10.34 -5.01 -7.38
CA SER A 48 11.31 -4.01 -6.95
C SER A 48 12.74 -4.46 -7.23
N GLN A 49 13.67 -3.50 -7.19
CA GLN A 49 15.09 -3.78 -7.26
C GLN A 49 15.66 -4.25 -5.92
N GLY A 50 14.93 -4.07 -4.83
CA GLY A 50 15.31 -4.47 -3.48
C GLY A 50 14.53 -3.70 -2.44
N LEU A 51 14.52 -4.20 -1.21
CA LEU A 51 13.74 -3.67 -0.10
C LEU A 51 14.63 -3.22 1.07
N GLU A 52 15.78 -2.61 0.78
CA GLU A 52 16.77 -2.30 1.82
C GLU A 52 16.61 -0.94 2.48
N ASN A 53 15.84 -0.02 1.90
CA ASN A 53 15.70 1.36 2.36
C ASN A 53 14.23 1.76 2.50
N ASN A 54 14.00 3.00 2.96
CA ASN A 54 12.65 3.56 3.04
C ASN A 54 12.04 3.83 1.66
N TYR A 55 12.86 3.86 0.63
CA TYR A 55 12.41 4.01 -0.74
C TYR A 55 12.42 2.67 -1.45
N VAL A 56 11.45 2.46 -2.32
CA VAL A 56 11.39 1.26 -3.14
C VAL A 56 11.54 1.68 -4.59
N VAL A 57 12.57 1.16 -5.26
CA VAL A 57 12.78 1.37 -6.69
C VAL A 57 12.11 0.23 -7.43
N ILE A 58 11.17 0.56 -8.31
CA ILE A 58 10.41 -0.44 -9.05
C ILE A 58 11.16 -0.81 -10.32
N GLU A 59 11.41 -2.10 -10.49
CA GLU A 59 12.02 -2.67 -11.68
C GLU A 59 10.98 -2.95 -12.76
N SER A 60 9.81 -3.49 -12.36
CA SER A 60 8.73 -3.77 -13.28
C SER A 60 7.38 -3.50 -12.65
N LYS A 61 6.51 -2.80 -13.38
CA LYS A 61 5.13 -2.53 -12.98
C LYS A 61 4.17 -3.66 -13.38
N THR A 62 4.61 -4.57 -14.23
CA THR A 62 3.79 -5.66 -14.75
C THR A 62 4.51 -6.99 -14.70
N PRO A 63 5.03 -7.39 -13.52
CA PRO A 63 5.66 -8.70 -13.40
C PRO A 63 4.59 -9.80 -13.46
N LYS A 64 5.01 -11.03 -13.65
CA LYS A 64 4.15 -12.16 -13.33
C LYS A 64 3.92 -12.15 -11.82
N GLU A 65 2.71 -12.53 -11.36
CA GLU A 65 2.41 -12.50 -9.92
C GLU A 65 3.43 -13.25 -9.07
N SER A 66 3.93 -14.37 -9.59
CA SER A 66 4.93 -15.19 -8.88
C SER A 66 6.30 -14.51 -8.77
N GLU A 67 6.56 -13.47 -9.55
CA GLU A 67 7.84 -12.76 -9.56
C GLU A 67 7.82 -11.47 -8.76
N GLY A 68 6.63 -10.97 -8.43
CA GLY A 68 6.49 -9.73 -7.68
C GLY A 68 6.87 -9.88 -6.22
N ASP A 69 7.38 -8.79 -5.63
CA ASP A 69 7.81 -8.77 -4.23
C ASP A 69 7.18 -7.62 -3.43
N VAL A 70 6.45 -6.72 -4.07
CA VAL A 70 5.77 -5.62 -3.39
C VAL A 70 4.35 -5.46 -3.90
N LEU A 71 3.49 -4.93 -3.05
CA LEU A 71 2.13 -4.55 -3.42
C LEU A 71 2.04 -3.02 -3.40
N CYS A 72 1.67 -2.45 -4.52
CA CYS A 72 1.45 -1.02 -4.65
C CYS A 72 -0.04 -0.71 -4.43
N ILE A 73 -0.31 0.21 -3.54
CA ILE A 73 -1.67 0.68 -3.29
C ILE A 73 -1.92 2.04 -3.93
#